data_fef2a9fc018b42ce02006c73547fdad0
#
_entry.id   fef2a9fc018b42ce02006c73547fdad0
#
_cell.length_a   1.000
_cell.length_b   1.000
_cell.length_c   1.000
_cell.angle_alpha   90.00
_cell.angle_beta   90.00
_cell.angle_gamma   90.00
#
_symmetry.space_group_name_H-M   'P 1'
#
loop_
_entity.id
_entity.type
_entity.pdbx_description
1 polymer ?
#
loop_
_entity_poly.entity_id
_entity_poly.type
_entity_poly.pdbx_seq_one_letter_code
_entity_poly.pdbx_strand_id
1 'polypeptide(L)'
;MAKRKKIYQLPDAPLAPGDKGMHVDRLQEALDHILKLRGKNRLRVREPGWYSIGTSTAVYKFRDEAGIRADFDFDKQAREKLREALHGTADKNL
;
A
#
# COMPACT_ATOMS: atom_id res chain seq x y z
N MET A 1 -25.36 -9.98 -12.24
CA MET A 1 -25.13 -8.84 -11.35
C MET A 1 -23.68 -8.37 -11.43
N ALA A 2 -23.50 -7.11 -11.61
CA ALA A 2 -22.16 -6.58 -11.72
C ALA A 2 -21.51 -6.53 -10.34
N LYS A 3 -20.29 -7.02 -10.27
CA LYS A 3 -19.52 -6.89 -9.03
C LYS A 3 -19.02 -5.47 -8.90
N ARG A 4 -19.17 -4.92 -7.72
CA ARG A 4 -18.56 -3.63 -7.45
C ARG A 4 -17.07 -3.82 -7.29
N LYS A 5 -16.32 -2.95 -7.91
CA LYS A 5 -14.88 -2.91 -7.66
C LYS A 5 -14.64 -2.31 -6.30
N LYS A 6 -13.71 -2.89 -5.60
CA LYS A 6 -13.27 -2.27 -4.37
C LYS A 6 -12.44 -1.04 -4.70
N ILE A 7 -12.81 0.08 -4.11
CA ILE A 7 -12.05 1.31 -4.27
C ILE A 7 -11.17 1.45 -3.05
N TYR A 8 -9.86 1.46 -3.29
CA TYR A 8 -8.90 1.61 -2.20
C TYR A 8 -8.64 3.09 -1.98
N GLN A 9 -8.89 3.53 -0.76
CA GLN A 9 -8.66 4.92 -0.41
C GLN A 9 -7.16 5.15 -0.20
N LEU A 10 -6.69 6.27 -0.73
CA LEU A 10 -5.29 6.62 -0.60
C LEU A 10 -5.02 7.12 0.81
N PRO A 11 -4.05 6.55 1.52
CA PRO A 11 -3.72 7.05 2.85
C PRO A 11 -3.01 8.39 2.77
N ASP A 12 -3.04 9.14 3.85
CA ASP A 12 -2.22 10.35 3.94
C ASP A 12 -0.76 9.98 4.13
N ALA A 13 0.10 10.91 3.78
CA ALA A 13 1.53 10.81 4.01
C ALA A 13 1.99 12.08 4.73
N PRO A 14 3.06 12.02 5.52
CA PRO A 14 3.90 10.83 5.71
C PRO A 14 3.34 9.88 6.77
N LEU A 15 3.66 8.61 6.59
CA LEU A 15 3.43 7.58 7.59
C LEU A 15 4.76 6.85 7.82
N ALA A 16 5.00 6.41 9.04
CA ALA A 16 6.27 5.82 9.41
C ALA A 16 6.07 4.70 10.42
N PRO A 17 7.08 3.81 10.58
CA PRO A 17 6.98 2.75 11.58
C PRO A 17 6.59 3.29 12.94
N GLY A 18 5.63 2.63 13.56
CA GLY A 18 5.08 3.03 14.85
C GLY A 18 3.77 3.81 14.76
N ASP A 19 3.43 4.32 13.60
CA ASP A 19 2.17 5.05 13.45
C ASP A 19 0.99 4.11 13.57
N LYS A 20 -0.13 4.66 14.02
CA LYS A 20 -1.38 3.91 14.18
C LYS A 20 -2.54 4.73 13.64
N GLY A 21 -3.58 4.03 13.23
CA GLY A 21 -4.82 4.69 12.85
C GLY A 21 -5.33 4.26 11.50
N MET A 22 -6.38 4.97 11.06
CA MET A 22 -7.10 4.67 9.84
C MET A 22 -6.23 4.77 8.60
N HIS A 23 -5.32 5.73 8.55
CA HIS A 23 -4.47 5.89 7.37
C HIS A 23 -3.48 4.75 7.23
N VAL A 24 -3.01 4.20 8.36
CA VAL A 24 -2.16 3.01 8.32
C VAL A 24 -2.95 1.81 7.79
N ASP A 25 -4.18 1.67 8.25
CA ASP A 25 -5.05 0.59 7.77
C ASP A 25 -5.28 0.70 6.27
N ARG A 26 -5.54 1.90 5.77
CA ARG A 26 -5.71 2.14 4.33
C ARG A 26 -4.45 1.80 3.55
N LEU A 27 -3.30 2.15 4.09
CA LEU A 27 -2.02 1.81 3.46
C LEU A 27 -1.85 0.30 3.39
N GLN A 28 -2.14 -0.40 4.47
CA GLN A 28 -2.00 -1.85 4.54
C GLN A 28 -2.90 -2.55 3.52
N GLU A 29 -4.13 -2.12 3.39
CA GLU A 29 -5.05 -2.69 2.41
C GLU A 29 -4.56 -2.46 0.98
N ALA A 30 -4.11 -1.26 0.68
CA ALA A 30 -3.63 -0.93 -0.65
C ALA A 30 -2.37 -1.72 -0.99
N LEU A 31 -1.44 -1.83 -0.05
CA LEU A 31 -0.21 -2.59 -0.28
C LEU A 31 -0.49 -4.06 -0.50
N ASP A 32 -1.40 -4.64 0.28
CA ASP A 32 -1.76 -6.04 0.10
C ASP A 32 -2.33 -6.27 -1.30
N HIS A 33 -3.18 -5.37 -1.75
CA HIS A 33 -3.76 -5.45 -3.08
C HIS A 33 -2.70 -5.38 -4.18
N ILE A 34 -1.84 -4.38 -4.11
CA ILE A 34 -0.83 -4.15 -5.16
C ILE A 34 0.22 -5.26 -5.19
N LEU A 35 0.72 -5.67 -4.03
CA LEU A 35 1.74 -6.70 -3.98
C LEU A 35 1.20 -8.06 -4.41
N LYS A 36 -0.06 -8.34 -4.11
CA LYS A 36 -0.72 -9.56 -4.55
C LYS A 36 -0.87 -9.59 -6.06
N LEU A 37 -1.26 -8.48 -6.66
CA LEU A 37 -1.38 -8.38 -8.10
C LEU A 37 -0.05 -8.54 -8.82
N ARG A 38 1.03 -8.18 -8.17
CA ARG A 38 2.37 -8.32 -8.74
C ARG A 38 2.98 -9.69 -8.49
N GLY A 39 2.20 -10.62 -7.97
CA GLY A 39 2.67 -11.97 -7.70
C GLY A 39 3.61 -12.07 -6.51
N LYS A 40 3.55 -11.10 -5.62
CA LYS A 40 4.39 -11.10 -4.43
C LYS A 40 3.74 -11.85 -3.29
N ASN A 41 4.56 -12.23 -2.33
CA ASN A 41 4.07 -12.87 -1.14
C ASN A 41 3.07 -11.97 -0.45
N ARG A 42 2.06 -12.61 0.08
CA ARG A 42 0.99 -11.91 0.75
C ARG A 42 1.53 -11.11 1.93
N LEU A 43 1.08 -9.87 2.04
CA LEU A 43 1.41 -9.05 3.18
C LEU A 43 0.75 -9.63 4.42
N ARG A 44 1.54 -9.98 5.40
CA ARG A 44 1.02 -10.46 6.67
C ARG A 44 0.90 -9.29 7.63
N VAL A 45 -0.29 -8.81 7.76
CA VAL A 45 -0.59 -7.73 8.69
C VAL A 45 -1.14 -8.37 9.94
N ARG A 46 -0.33 -8.41 10.99
CA ARG A 46 -0.77 -8.98 12.26
C ARG A 46 -1.68 -8.02 13.02
N GLU A 47 -1.40 -6.76 12.88
CA GLU A 47 -2.12 -5.73 13.62
C GLU A 47 -2.58 -4.65 12.65
N PRO A 48 -3.80 -4.80 12.12
CA PRO A 48 -4.35 -3.79 11.21
C PRO A 48 -4.38 -2.42 11.87
N GLY A 49 -3.99 -1.40 11.11
CA GLY A 49 -3.94 -0.05 11.62
C GLY A 49 -2.68 0.29 12.40
N TRP A 50 -1.75 -0.65 12.53
CA TRP A 50 -0.47 -0.38 13.18
C TRP A 50 0.67 -0.62 12.20
N TYR A 51 1.49 0.41 12.03
CA TYR A 51 2.63 0.36 11.12
C TYR A 51 3.76 -0.40 11.81
N SER A 52 3.67 -1.71 11.77
CA SER A 52 4.61 -2.63 12.41
C SER A 52 5.69 -3.06 11.41
N ILE A 53 6.50 -4.01 11.81
CA ILE A 53 7.58 -4.54 10.97
C ILE A 53 7.04 -5.09 9.64
N GLY A 54 5.90 -5.77 9.67
CA GLY A 54 5.30 -6.29 8.45
C GLY A 54 4.94 -5.19 7.46
N THR A 55 4.35 -4.11 7.94
CA THR A 55 4.03 -2.96 7.11
C THR A 55 5.29 -2.27 6.61
N SER A 56 6.28 -2.10 7.48
CA SER A 56 7.56 -1.49 7.10
C SER A 56 8.22 -2.26 5.96
N THR A 57 8.24 -3.57 6.06
CA THR A 57 8.83 -4.43 5.04
C THR A 57 8.07 -4.32 3.72
N ALA A 58 6.75 -4.27 3.79
CA ALA A 58 5.93 -4.13 2.60
C ALA A 58 6.15 -2.79 1.91
N VAL A 59 6.28 -1.71 2.68
CA VAL A 59 6.57 -0.39 2.13
C VAL A 59 7.94 -0.39 1.45
N TYR A 60 8.93 -0.99 2.08
CA TYR A 60 10.25 -1.11 1.50
C TYR A 60 10.20 -1.80 0.13
N LYS A 61 9.53 -2.95 0.06
CA LYS A 61 9.40 -3.69 -1.19
C LYS A 61 8.64 -2.90 -2.25
N PHE A 62 7.57 -2.24 -1.83
CA PHE A 62 6.77 -1.44 -2.74
C PHE A 62 7.60 -0.30 -3.34
N ARG A 63 8.35 0.41 -2.51
CA ARG A 63 9.18 1.50 -2.98
C ARG A 63 10.24 1.01 -3.97
N ASP A 64 10.88 -0.11 -3.64
CA ASP A 64 11.89 -0.70 -4.51
C ASP A 64 11.30 -1.07 -5.88
N GLU A 65 10.14 -1.69 -5.88
CA GLU A 65 9.49 -2.09 -7.13
C GLU A 65 8.94 -0.89 -7.91
N ALA A 66 8.63 0.18 -7.24
CA ALA A 66 8.15 1.40 -7.89
C ALA A 66 9.29 2.22 -8.50
N GLY A 67 10.52 1.79 -8.31
CA GLY A 67 11.68 2.47 -8.90
C GLY A 67 12.12 3.70 -8.11
N ILE A 68 11.71 3.82 -6.87
CA ILE A 68 12.16 4.90 -5.99
C ILE A 68 13.02 4.31 -4.89
N ARG A 69 13.74 5.17 -4.17
CA ARG A 69 14.64 4.72 -3.11
C ARG A 69 13.89 3.83 -2.11
N ALA A 70 14.46 2.65 -1.86
CA ALA A 70 13.89 1.74 -0.87
C ALA A 70 14.08 2.32 0.53
N ASP A 71 13.00 2.36 1.28
CA ASP A 71 12.98 2.93 2.61
C ASP A 71 11.76 2.36 3.35
N PHE A 72 11.76 2.48 4.65
CA PHE A 72 10.66 1.97 5.48
C PHE A 72 9.54 2.98 5.67
N ASP A 73 9.76 4.22 5.28
CA ASP A 73 8.77 5.28 5.44
C ASP A 73 7.87 5.40 4.23
N PHE A 74 6.61 5.68 4.49
CA PHE A 74 5.65 5.99 3.43
C PHE A 74 5.54 7.50 3.32
N ASP A 75 6.38 8.09 2.48
CA ASP A 75 6.42 9.53 2.28
C ASP A 75 5.53 9.96 1.11
N LYS A 76 5.57 11.24 0.79
CA LYS A 76 4.74 11.79 -0.30
C LYS A 76 5.08 11.16 -1.64
N GLN A 77 6.34 10.85 -1.88
CA GLN A 77 6.75 10.21 -3.12
C GLN A 77 6.17 8.80 -3.21
N ALA A 78 6.22 8.05 -2.12
CA ALA A 78 5.63 6.71 -2.07
C ALA A 78 4.11 6.79 -2.24
N ARG A 79 3.48 7.80 -1.66
CA ARG A 79 2.04 8.02 -1.80
C ARG A 79 1.67 8.24 -3.26
N GLU A 80 2.45 9.04 -3.97
CA GLU A 80 2.20 9.29 -5.39
C GLU A 80 2.33 8.01 -6.21
N LYS A 81 3.33 7.21 -5.93
CA LYS A 81 3.50 5.92 -6.60
C LYS A 81 2.35 4.96 -6.30
N LEU A 82 1.86 4.98 -5.06
CA LEU A 82 0.71 4.16 -4.69
C LEU A 82 -0.55 4.63 -5.43
N ARG A 83 -0.75 5.94 -5.54
CA ARG A 83 -1.87 6.49 -6.29
C ARG A 83 -1.85 6.01 -7.74
N GLU A 84 -0.69 6.08 -8.37
CA GLU A 84 -0.53 5.63 -9.76
C GLU A 84 -0.83 4.14 -9.89
N ALA A 85 -0.34 3.33 -8.97
CA ALA A 85 -0.55 1.90 -9.01
C ALA A 85 -2.02 1.53 -8.82
N LEU A 86 -2.71 2.20 -7.91
CA LEU A 86 -4.12 1.94 -7.68
C LEU A 86 -4.97 2.40 -8.86
N HIS A 87 -4.63 3.53 -9.44
CA HIS A 87 -5.35 4.06 -10.60
C HIS A 87 -5.21 3.12 -11.80
N GLY A 88 -4.00 2.66 -12.07
CA GLY A 88 -3.75 1.73 -13.16
C GLY A 88 -4.50 0.42 -12.96
N THR A 89 -4.57 -0.06 -11.72
CA THR A 89 -5.32 -1.26 -11.40
C THR A 89 -6.81 -1.07 -11.64
N ALA A 90 -7.34 0.06 -11.24
CA ALA A 90 -8.74 0.37 -11.47
C ALA A 90 -9.07 0.42 -12.96
N ASP A 91 -8.20 1.00 -13.75
CA ASP A 91 -8.38 1.09 -15.20
C ASP A 91 -8.43 -0.29 -15.83
N LYS A 92 -7.57 -1.18 -15.40
CA LYS A 92 -7.54 -2.54 -15.95
C LYS A 92 -8.80 -3.33 -15.68
N ASN A 93 -9.56 -2.94 -14.70
CA ASN A 93 -10.77 -3.63 -14.31
C ASN A 93 -12.02 -3.04 -14.92
N LEU A 94 -11.89 -2.03 -15.71
CA LEU A 94 -13.03 -1.41 -16.39
C LEU A 94 -13.56 -2.25 -17.54
#